data_ba8a11f70d198597cfce62e0111c670a
#
_entry.id   ba8a11f70d198597cfce62e0111c670a
#
_cell.length_a   1.000
_cell.length_b   1.000
_cell.length_c   1.000
_cell.angle_alpha   90.00
_cell.angle_beta   90.00
_cell.angle_gamma   90.00
#
_symmetry.space_group_name_H-M   'P 1'
#
loop_
_entity.id
_entity.type
_entity.pdbx_description
1 polymer ?
#
loop_
_entity_poly.entity_id
_entity_poly.type
_entity_poly.pdbx_seq_one_letter_code
_entity_poly.pdbx_strand_id
1 'polypeptide(L)'
;MLRTILIIVPLVIMLSSCSYVYDLHAVAMNGQLMFIVSPASSQQPECLRDIEVVEESGGRETLWSESVSYDDDSANEFPVVYGVALKGQHLTDRKEVSGKPFQRGVIYNVSATTGAMGYGGGRFLIDADGR
;
A
#
# COMPACT_ATOMS: atom_id res chain seq x y z
N MET A 1 21.87 37.03 -46.06
CA MET A 1 20.91 35.91 -45.88
C MET A 1 20.90 35.53 -44.43
N LEU A 2 19.84 35.91 -43.74
CA LEU A 2 19.60 35.43 -42.37
C LEU A 2 19.06 34.02 -42.43
N ARG A 3 19.87 33.04 -42.04
CA ARG A 3 19.36 31.71 -41.76
C ARG A 3 18.84 31.72 -40.33
N THR A 4 17.55 31.82 -40.22
CA THR A 4 16.89 31.62 -38.92
C THR A 4 17.01 30.14 -38.59
N ILE A 5 17.95 29.79 -37.77
CA ILE A 5 18.02 28.45 -37.19
C ILE A 5 16.89 28.40 -36.16
N LEU A 6 15.78 27.79 -36.54
CA LEU A 6 14.73 27.46 -35.61
C LEU A 6 15.23 26.32 -34.75
N ILE A 7 15.83 26.63 -33.62
CA ILE A 7 16.15 25.63 -32.61
C ILE A 7 14.81 25.23 -31.99
N ILE A 8 14.22 24.19 -32.55
CA ILE A 8 13.15 23.47 -31.87
C ILE A 8 13.81 22.79 -30.69
N VAL A 9 13.81 23.45 -29.55
CA VAL A 9 14.11 22.82 -28.29
C VAL A 9 12.94 21.84 -28.06
N PRO A 10 13.17 20.52 -28.14
CA PRO A 10 12.11 19.62 -27.73
C PRO A 10 11.84 19.92 -26.28
N LEU A 11 10.68 20.47 -26.00
CA LEU A 11 10.15 20.54 -24.65
C LEU A 11 9.92 19.09 -24.23
N VAL A 12 10.97 18.47 -23.70
CA VAL A 12 10.82 17.20 -23.02
C VAL A 12 10.00 17.56 -21.77
N ILE A 13 8.67 17.48 -21.94
CA ILE A 13 7.79 17.44 -20.79
C ILE A 13 8.16 16.16 -20.10
N MET A 14 9.06 16.26 -19.12
CA MET A 14 9.23 15.24 -18.14
C MET A 14 7.86 15.14 -17.45
N LEU A 15 7.03 14.24 -17.96
CA LEU A 15 5.95 13.70 -17.19
C LEU A 15 6.65 12.95 -16.05
N SER A 16 7.10 13.70 -15.04
CA SER A 16 7.43 13.11 -13.78
C SER A 16 6.13 12.45 -13.32
N SER A 17 6.08 11.12 -13.45
CA SER A 17 5.01 10.39 -12.83
C SER A 17 5.07 10.77 -11.36
N CYS A 18 4.03 11.45 -10.86
CA CYS A 18 3.93 11.82 -9.44
C CYS A 18 3.73 10.59 -8.55
N SER A 19 3.73 9.38 -9.12
CA SER A 19 3.64 8.14 -8.36
C SER A 19 4.93 7.88 -7.60
N TYR A 20 4.79 7.43 -6.37
CA TYR A 20 5.89 7.04 -5.51
C TYR A 20 5.59 5.69 -4.85
N VAL A 21 6.66 5.01 -4.44
CA VAL A 21 6.60 3.70 -3.80
C VAL A 21 7.21 3.80 -2.41
N TYR A 22 6.62 3.10 -1.47
CA TYR A 22 7.16 2.98 -0.12
C TYR A 22 7.09 1.53 0.35
N ASP A 23 7.96 1.18 1.30
CA ASP A 23 8.03 -0.17 1.84
C ASP A 23 7.21 -0.30 3.12
N LEU A 24 6.48 -1.40 3.22
CA LEU A 24 5.69 -1.75 4.39
C LEU A 24 6.38 -2.88 5.16
N HIS A 25 6.37 -2.77 6.48
CA HIS A 25 6.79 -3.82 7.39
C HIS A 25 5.60 -4.32 8.20
N ALA A 26 5.52 -5.63 8.36
CA ALA A 26 4.61 -6.26 9.31
C ALA A 26 5.33 -6.40 10.65
N VAL A 27 4.72 -5.89 11.71
CA VAL A 27 5.26 -5.95 13.06
C VAL A 27 4.21 -6.49 14.02
N ALA A 28 4.65 -7.31 14.98
CA ALA A 28 3.78 -7.80 16.05
C ALA A 28 3.94 -6.88 17.26
N MET A 29 2.84 -6.29 17.71
CA MET A 29 2.79 -5.43 18.90
C MET A 29 1.59 -5.81 19.74
N ASN A 30 1.81 -6.10 21.03
CA ASN A 30 0.74 -6.44 21.97
C ASN A 30 -0.20 -7.56 21.48
N GLY A 31 0.37 -8.58 20.83
CA GLY A 31 -0.39 -9.69 20.25
C GLY A 31 -1.16 -9.36 18.97
N GLN A 32 -0.98 -8.18 18.41
CA GLN A 32 -1.61 -7.75 17.17
C GLN A 32 -0.59 -7.60 16.05
N LEU A 33 -0.99 -7.99 14.84
CA LEU A 33 -0.21 -7.72 13.64
C LEU A 33 -0.55 -6.32 13.13
N MET A 34 0.48 -5.51 12.95
CA MET A 34 0.35 -4.14 12.46
C MET A 34 1.25 -3.93 11.25
N PHE A 35 0.85 -3.03 10.37
CA PHE A 35 1.66 -2.62 9.24
C PHE A 35 2.15 -1.19 9.45
N ILE A 36 3.43 -0.99 9.26
CA ILE A 36 4.08 0.32 9.35
C ILE A 36 4.81 0.62 8.05
N VAL A 37 5.02 1.90 7.76
CA VAL A 37 5.95 2.29 6.71
C VAL A 37 7.37 2.04 7.23
N SER A 38 8.20 1.35 6.43
CA SER A 38 9.58 1.09 6.81
C SER A 38 10.31 2.41 7.08
N PRO A 39 11.04 2.54 8.20
CA PRO A 39 11.85 3.73 8.46
C PRO A 39 12.93 3.98 7.40
N ALA A 40 13.34 2.93 6.69
CA ALA A 40 14.33 3.01 5.62
C ALA A 40 13.72 3.44 4.28
N SER A 41 12.40 3.49 4.16
CA SER A 41 11.73 3.95 2.94
C SER A 41 11.97 5.45 2.73
N SER A 42 12.31 5.84 1.51
CA SER A 42 12.55 7.26 1.17
C SER A 42 11.28 8.10 1.26
N GLN A 43 10.13 7.48 1.06
CA GLN A 43 8.82 8.11 1.21
C GLN A 43 8.17 7.62 2.51
N GLN A 44 7.63 8.56 3.28
CA GLN A 44 7.01 8.29 4.58
C GLN A 44 5.59 8.83 4.62
N PRO A 45 4.64 8.20 3.88
CA PRO A 45 3.26 8.62 3.93
C PRO A 45 2.66 8.35 5.32
N GLU A 46 1.80 9.24 5.78
CA GLU A 46 1.14 9.11 7.07
C GLU A 46 -0.16 8.33 6.99
N CYS A 47 -0.84 8.38 5.85
CA CYS A 47 -2.19 7.88 5.66
C CYS A 47 -2.29 6.86 4.52
N LEU A 48 -3.38 6.12 4.51
CA LEU A 48 -3.73 5.21 3.43
C LEU A 48 -5.24 5.17 3.23
N ARG A 49 -5.68 4.77 2.02
CA ARG A 49 -7.10 4.58 1.69
C ARG A 49 -7.45 3.18 1.23
N ASP A 50 -6.46 2.34 1.04
CA ASP A 50 -6.63 1.00 0.51
C ASP A 50 -5.56 0.10 1.11
N ILE A 51 -5.95 -1.11 1.48
CA ILE A 51 -5.01 -2.11 1.98
C ILE A 51 -5.48 -3.51 1.57
N GLU A 52 -4.52 -4.34 1.19
CA GLU A 52 -4.80 -5.72 0.79
C GLU A 52 -3.67 -6.64 1.25
N VAL A 53 -4.04 -7.80 1.77
CA VAL A 53 -3.11 -8.87 2.12
C VAL A 53 -3.49 -10.12 1.34
N VAL A 54 -2.53 -10.65 0.57
CA VAL A 54 -2.72 -11.78 -0.34
C VAL A 54 -1.61 -12.80 -0.15
N GLU A 55 -1.91 -14.08 -0.28
CA GLU A 55 -0.88 -15.11 -0.37
C GLU A 55 0.01 -14.88 -1.59
N GLU A 56 1.32 -15.02 -1.42
CA GLU A 56 2.26 -14.85 -2.54
C GLU A 56 2.19 -15.98 -3.54
N SER A 57 1.91 -17.20 -3.09
CA SER A 57 1.91 -18.41 -3.92
C SER A 57 0.70 -19.30 -3.60
N GLY A 58 0.56 -20.38 -4.33
CA GLY A 58 -0.58 -21.28 -4.19
C GLY A 58 -1.84 -20.70 -4.79
N GLY A 59 -2.93 -20.74 -4.06
CA GLY A 59 -4.23 -20.24 -4.52
C GLY A 59 -4.34 -18.71 -4.57
N ARG A 60 -3.34 -17.97 -4.11
CA ARG A 60 -3.34 -16.52 -3.99
C ARG A 60 -4.59 -15.98 -3.32
N GLU A 61 -4.94 -16.60 -2.22
CA GLU A 61 -6.10 -16.20 -1.44
C GLU A 61 -5.90 -14.77 -0.89
N THR A 62 -6.93 -13.95 -1.04
CA THR A 62 -6.99 -12.64 -0.36
C THR A 62 -7.44 -12.86 1.08
N LEU A 63 -6.59 -12.46 2.04
CA LEU A 63 -6.89 -12.61 3.46
C LEU A 63 -7.58 -11.40 4.04
N TRP A 64 -7.28 -10.24 3.49
CA TRP A 64 -7.85 -8.97 3.96
C TRP A 64 -7.81 -7.95 2.83
N SER A 65 -8.92 -7.26 2.61
CA SER A 65 -9.00 -6.22 1.58
C SER A 65 -10.03 -5.19 1.96
N GLU A 66 -9.62 -3.94 2.06
CA GLU A 66 -10.48 -2.82 2.35
C GLU A 66 -10.08 -1.58 1.56
N SER A 67 -11.09 -0.84 1.11
CA SER A 67 -10.91 0.39 0.36
C SER A 67 -11.93 1.43 0.80
N VAL A 68 -11.47 2.66 1.02
CA VAL A 68 -12.34 3.79 1.34
C VAL A 68 -12.19 4.87 0.27
N SER A 69 -13.12 5.83 0.27
CA SER A 69 -13.12 6.96 -0.65
C SER A 69 -11.80 7.73 -0.57
N TYR A 70 -11.34 8.24 -1.70
CA TYR A 70 -10.18 9.11 -1.78
C TYR A 70 -10.26 10.30 -0.80
N ASP A 71 -11.46 10.82 -0.58
CA ASP A 71 -11.68 11.94 0.34
C ASP A 71 -11.45 11.56 1.81
N ASP A 72 -11.42 10.27 2.12
CA ASP A 72 -11.28 9.74 3.47
C ASP A 72 -9.89 9.17 3.76
N ASP A 73 -8.89 9.35 2.90
CA ASP A 73 -7.59 8.73 3.10
C ASP A 73 -6.88 9.23 4.36
N SER A 74 -7.07 10.51 4.72
CA SER A 74 -6.49 11.08 5.94
C SER A 74 -7.14 10.58 7.25
N ALA A 75 -8.26 9.86 7.16
CA ALA A 75 -8.91 9.25 8.33
C ALA A 75 -8.18 8.01 8.85
N ASN A 76 -7.33 7.41 8.01
CA ASN A 76 -6.61 6.17 8.31
C ASN A 76 -5.11 6.41 8.30
N GLU A 77 -4.49 6.40 9.47
CA GLU A 77 -3.06 6.64 9.65
C GLU A 77 -2.30 5.34 9.94
N PHE A 78 -1.04 5.29 9.52
CA PHE A 78 -0.12 4.25 9.98
C PHE A 78 0.26 4.48 11.45
N PRO A 79 0.44 3.44 12.24
CA PRO A 79 0.34 2.02 11.94
C PRO A 79 -1.11 1.53 11.76
N VAL A 80 -1.29 0.54 10.91
CA VAL A 80 -2.60 -0.07 10.62
C VAL A 80 -2.65 -1.46 11.21
N VAL A 81 -3.70 -1.76 11.96
CA VAL A 81 -3.89 -3.08 12.58
C VAL A 81 -4.59 -4.01 11.60
N TYR A 82 -4.01 -5.17 11.38
CA TYR A 82 -4.59 -6.20 10.53
C TYR A 82 -6.01 -6.57 10.98
N GLY A 83 -6.94 -6.58 10.04
CA GLY A 83 -8.32 -6.98 10.27
C GLY A 83 -9.22 -5.93 10.91
N VAL A 84 -8.68 -4.77 11.27
CA VAL A 84 -9.48 -3.64 11.76
C VAL A 84 -9.97 -2.81 10.58
N ALA A 85 -11.27 -2.62 10.49
CA ALA A 85 -11.89 -1.89 9.39
C ALA A 85 -11.33 -0.46 9.25
N LEU A 86 -11.06 -0.06 8.02
CA LEU A 86 -10.69 1.32 7.72
C LEU A 86 -11.87 2.27 7.97
N LYS A 87 -11.54 3.46 8.43
CA LYS A 87 -12.53 4.53 8.68
C LYS A 87 -12.85 5.25 7.38
N GLY A 88 -14.11 5.66 7.23
CA GLY A 88 -14.56 6.42 6.09
C GLY A 88 -15.60 5.67 5.26
N GLN A 89 -15.90 6.22 4.10
CA GLN A 89 -16.90 5.66 3.20
C GLN A 89 -16.25 4.55 2.37
N HIS A 90 -16.63 3.30 2.65
CA HIS A 90 -16.17 2.15 1.91
C HIS A 90 -16.69 2.16 0.48
N LEU A 91 -15.83 1.75 -0.47
CA LEU A 91 -16.18 1.67 -1.88
C LEU A 91 -17.05 0.43 -2.13
N THR A 92 -18.19 0.61 -2.79
CA THR A 92 -19.14 -0.47 -3.06
C THR A 92 -18.82 -1.26 -4.32
N ASP A 93 -17.97 -0.71 -5.19
CA ASP A 93 -17.53 -1.34 -6.45
C ASP A 93 -16.34 -2.30 -6.25
N ARG A 94 -15.81 -2.39 -5.05
CA ARG A 94 -14.70 -3.29 -4.70
C ARG A 94 -15.14 -4.30 -3.67
N LYS A 95 -14.73 -5.55 -3.89
CA LYS A 95 -14.99 -6.62 -2.95
C LYS A 95 -14.08 -6.48 -1.74
N GLU A 96 -14.69 -6.30 -0.57
CA GLU A 96 -13.97 -6.31 0.69
C GLU A 96 -13.88 -7.74 1.24
N VAL A 97 -12.76 -8.03 1.90
CA VAL A 97 -12.51 -9.28 2.58
C VAL A 97 -12.13 -8.97 4.02
N SER A 98 -12.89 -9.50 4.96
CA SER A 98 -12.55 -9.40 6.38
C SER A 98 -11.30 -10.20 6.70
N GLY A 99 -10.50 -9.75 7.68
CA GLY A 99 -9.26 -10.41 8.05
C GLY A 99 -9.45 -11.88 8.40
N LYS A 100 -8.74 -12.75 7.67
CA LYS A 100 -8.72 -14.20 7.89
C LYS A 100 -7.46 -14.61 8.66
N PRO A 101 -7.49 -15.77 9.34
CA PRO A 101 -6.30 -16.27 10.03
C PRO A 101 -5.17 -16.58 9.05
N PHE A 102 -3.94 -16.34 9.50
CA PHE A 102 -2.73 -16.68 8.75
C PHE A 102 -2.33 -18.13 8.99
N GLN A 103 -1.67 -18.72 8.00
CA GLN A 103 -1.03 -20.01 8.09
C GLN A 103 0.48 -19.82 8.32
N ARG A 104 1.06 -20.64 9.19
CA ARG A 104 2.49 -20.64 9.45
C ARG A 104 3.25 -21.13 8.22
N GLY A 105 4.39 -20.50 7.95
CA GLY A 105 5.26 -20.90 6.85
C GLY A 105 4.80 -20.43 5.48
N VAL A 106 3.72 -19.66 5.40
CA VAL A 106 3.21 -19.08 4.16
C VAL A 106 3.67 -17.64 4.05
N ILE A 107 4.15 -17.25 2.87
CA ILE A 107 4.55 -15.87 2.59
C ILE A 107 3.34 -15.09 2.09
N TYR A 108 3.16 -13.91 2.67
CA TYR A 108 2.08 -12.99 2.32
C TYR A 108 2.64 -11.68 1.78
N ASN A 109 1.90 -11.07 0.88
CA ASN A 109 2.16 -9.73 0.38
C ASN A 109 1.12 -8.78 0.93
N VAL A 110 1.57 -7.69 1.51
CA VAL A 110 0.71 -6.55 1.86
C VAL A 110 0.94 -5.44 0.85
N SER A 111 -0.14 -4.84 0.39
CA SER A 111 -0.11 -3.66 -0.47
C SER A 111 -1.06 -2.60 0.06
N ALA A 112 -0.71 -1.35 -0.14
CA ALA A 112 -1.52 -0.21 0.27
C ALA A 112 -1.47 0.89 -0.77
N THR A 113 -2.50 1.72 -0.79
CA THR A 113 -2.56 2.90 -1.65
C THR A 113 -2.75 4.13 -0.78
N THR A 114 -1.95 5.15 -1.03
CA THR A 114 -1.99 6.43 -0.33
C THR A 114 -2.27 7.54 -1.34
N GLY A 115 -3.28 8.34 -1.08
CA GLY A 115 -3.67 9.40 -2.01
C GLY A 115 -3.94 8.86 -3.41
N ALA A 116 -3.63 9.64 -4.43
CA ALA A 116 -3.82 9.24 -5.82
C ALA A 116 -2.67 8.38 -6.38
N MET A 117 -1.46 8.49 -5.83
CA MET A 117 -0.24 8.00 -6.50
C MET A 117 0.76 7.31 -5.59
N GLY A 118 0.47 7.14 -4.31
CA GLY A 118 1.35 6.44 -3.38
C GLY A 118 1.02 4.95 -3.33
N TYR A 119 2.04 4.09 -3.51
CA TYR A 119 1.88 2.63 -3.50
C TYR A 119 2.85 2.01 -2.50
N GLY A 120 2.31 1.34 -1.52
CA GLY A 120 3.07 0.62 -0.52
C GLY A 120 3.07 -0.88 -0.77
N GLY A 121 4.16 -1.53 -0.42
CA GLY A 121 4.25 -2.99 -0.54
C GLY A 121 5.25 -3.60 0.42
N GLY A 122 5.00 -4.83 0.82
CA GLY A 122 5.89 -5.60 1.67
C GLY A 122 5.55 -7.08 1.65
N ARG A 123 6.51 -7.88 2.07
CA ARG A 123 6.38 -9.34 2.23
C ARG A 123 6.59 -9.70 3.68
N PHE A 124 5.84 -10.66 4.16
CA PHE A 124 6.03 -11.16 5.52
C PHE A 124 5.64 -12.63 5.64
N LEU A 125 6.15 -13.22 6.68
CA LEU A 125 5.96 -14.62 7.01
C LEU A 125 5.57 -14.72 8.49
N ILE A 126 4.54 -15.51 8.78
CA ILE A 126 4.21 -15.85 10.16
C ILE A 126 5.01 -17.11 10.52
N ASP A 127 5.94 -16.97 11.45
CA ASP A 127 6.75 -18.09 11.92
C ASP A 127 6.05 -18.91 13.00
N ALA A 128 6.79 -19.90 13.54
CA ALA A 128 6.25 -20.80 14.56
C ALA A 128 5.86 -20.09 15.87
N ASP A 129 6.42 -18.90 16.13
CA ASP A 129 6.19 -18.12 17.36
C ASP A 129 5.11 -17.04 17.15
N GLY A 130 4.51 -16.97 15.96
CA GLY A 130 3.48 -15.98 15.63
C GLY A 130 4.01 -14.57 15.39
N ARG A 131 5.28 -14.45 15.01
CA ARG A 131 5.96 -13.16 14.77
C ARG A 131 6.11 -12.86 13.28
#